data_1bd9e887d234665db6a1801c3aef17a6
#
_entry.id   1bd9e887d234665db6a1801c3aef17a6
#
_cell.length_a   1.000
_cell.length_b   1.000
_cell.length_c   1.000
_cell.angle_alpha   90.00
_cell.angle_beta   90.00
_cell.angle_gamma   90.00
#
_symmetry.space_group_name_H-M   'P 1'
#
loop_
_entity.id
_entity.type
_entity.pdbx_description
1 polymer ?
#
loop_
_entity_poly.entity_id
_entity_poly.type
_entity_poly.pdbx_seq_one_letter_code
_entity_poly.pdbx_strand_id
1 'polypeptide(L)'
;MGGNEAQNLAAIQRGFEAFAKGDIETLKTLFSPDANWNQAEAGVLRGNYRGVQALLEFFGQLAHETEGSLRVEVLTMAASGDHVLVFERVTGERKGKTLDTKEALVFKLDSGIVTEVTELQSDYPTAAQFWS
;
A
#
# COMPACT_ATOMS: atom_id res chain seq x y z
N MET A 1 -0.22 -16.63 17.13
CA MET A 1 -1.50 -17.32 17.27
C MET A 1 -2.23 -17.33 15.95
N GLY A 2 -2.73 -18.50 15.53
CA GLY A 2 -3.38 -18.65 14.23
C GLY A 2 -4.59 -17.75 14.03
N GLY A 3 -5.37 -17.48 15.11
CA GLY A 3 -6.54 -16.63 15.03
C GLY A 3 -6.22 -15.20 14.65
N ASN A 4 -5.12 -14.64 15.17
CA ASN A 4 -4.70 -13.29 14.83
C ASN A 4 -4.21 -13.21 13.39
N GLU A 5 -3.54 -14.24 12.93
CA GLU A 5 -3.07 -14.30 11.55
C GLU A 5 -4.24 -14.29 10.56
N ALA A 6 -5.26 -15.09 10.80
CA ALA A 6 -6.44 -15.14 9.94
C ALA A 6 -7.18 -13.79 9.93
N GLN A 7 -7.34 -13.17 11.10
CA GLN A 7 -7.97 -11.86 11.23
C GLN A 7 -7.17 -10.79 10.48
N ASN A 8 -5.86 -10.78 10.64
CA ASN A 8 -4.99 -9.82 10.00
C ASN A 8 -5.01 -9.97 8.48
N LEU A 9 -4.97 -11.22 8.01
CA LEU A 9 -5.03 -11.49 6.57
C LEU A 9 -6.33 -10.99 5.98
N ALA A 10 -7.47 -11.25 6.64
CA ALA A 10 -8.77 -10.77 6.18
C ALA A 10 -8.83 -9.24 6.16
N ALA A 11 -8.24 -8.57 7.15
CA ALA A 11 -8.21 -7.11 7.20
C ALA A 11 -7.46 -6.53 6.00
N ILE A 12 -6.31 -7.10 5.65
CA ILE A 12 -5.52 -6.63 4.51
C ILE A 12 -6.25 -6.91 3.20
N GLN A 13 -6.92 -8.06 3.06
CA GLN A 13 -7.74 -8.35 1.88
C GLN A 13 -8.83 -7.29 1.69
N ARG A 14 -9.52 -6.92 2.78
CA ARG A 14 -10.53 -5.84 2.73
C ARG A 14 -9.91 -4.52 2.30
N GLY A 15 -8.69 -4.24 2.77
CA GLY A 15 -7.98 -3.01 2.42
C GLY A 15 -7.70 -2.90 0.93
N PHE A 16 -7.22 -3.96 0.31
CA PHE A 16 -6.97 -3.97 -1.12
C PHE A 16 -8.26 -3.83 -1.94
N GLU A 17 -9.34 -4.49 -1.51
CA GLU A 17 -10.63 -4.34 -2.17
C GLU A 17 -11.16 -2.90 -2.05
N ALA A 18 -11.05 -2.31 -0.88
CA ALA A 18 -11.48 -0.94 -0.64
C ALA A 18 -10.66 0.05 -1.48
N PHE A 19 -9.35 -0.16 -1.54
CA PHE A 19 -8.48 0.69 -2.34
C PHE A 19 -8.88 0.64 -3.83
N ALA A 20 -9.12 -0.57 -4.35
CA ALA A 20 -9.50 -0.73 -5.75
C ALA A 20 -10.83 -0.06 -6.08
N LYS A 21 -11.75 0.01 -5.11
CA LYS A 21 -13.07 0.62 -5.30
C LYS A 21 -13.12 2.09 -4.94
N GLY A 22 -12.04 2.64 -4.38
CA GLY A 22 -12.05 4.00 -3.86
C GLY A 22 -12.92 4.16 -2.61
N ASP A 23 -13.07 3.09 -1.83
CA ASP A 23 -13.91 3.09 -0.63
C ASP A 23 -13.14 3.66 0.55
N ILE A 24 -13.16 4.99 0.67
CA ILE A 24 -12.41 5.73 1.68
C ILE A 24 -12.89 5.40 3.09
N GLU A 25 -14.19 5.22 3.28
CA GLU A 25 -14.73 4.95 4.62
C GLU A 25 -14.21 3.63 5.18
N THR A 26 -14.13 2.58 4.34
CA THR A 26 -13.55 1.31 4.77
C THR A 26 -12.05 1.46 5.05
N LEU A 27 -11.31 2.17 4.20
CA LEU A 27 -9.89 2.38 4.41
C LEU A 27 -9.61 3.08 5.74
N LYS A 28 -10.42 4.07 6.14
CA LYS A 28 -10.27 4.75 7.42
C LYS A 28 -10.34 3.79 8.60
N THR A 29 -11.14 2.75 8.51
CA THR A 29 -11.35 1.82 9.62
C THR A 29 -10.22 0.81 9.77
N LEU A 30 -9.35 0.67 8.77
CA LEU A 30 -8.30 -0.34 8.76
C LEU A 30 -6.98 0.14 9.33
N PHE A 31 -6.78 1.44 9.47
CA PHE A 31 -5.54 2.02 9.95
C PHE A 31 -5.72 2.64 11.33
N SER A 32 -4.72 2.49 12.19
CA SER A 32 -4.74 3.18 13.47
C SER A 32 -4.62 4.69 13.23
N PRO A 33 -5.09 5.53 14.18
CA PRO A 33 -5.03 6.99 14.00
C PRO A 33 -3.62 7.53 13.73
N ASP A 34 -2.59 6.86 14.22
CA ASP A 34 -1.20 7.26 14.06
C ASP A 34 -0.38 6.26 13.23
N ALA A 35 -1.05 5.49 12.36
CA ALA A 35 -0.38 4.54 11.48
C ALA A 35 0.70 5.24 10.65
N ASN A 36 1.80 4.53 10.43
CA ASN A 36 2.95 5.06 9.71
C ASN A 36 3.20 4.23 8.45
N TRP A 37 3.30 4.91 7.30
CA TRP A 37 3.63 4.28 6.03
C TRP A 37 5.01 4.73 5.59
N ASN A 38 5.96 3.79 5.57
CA ASN A 38 7.32 4.04 5.15
C ASN A 38 7.44 3.76 3.65
N GLN A 39 7.37 4.83 2.86
CA GLN A 39 7.45 4.74 1.42
C GLN A 39 8.91 4.67 0.99
N ALA A 40 9.23 3.74 0.09
CA ALA A 40 10.54 3.72 -0.54
C ALA A 40 10.74 5.04 -1.29
N GLU A 41 11.95 5.60 -1.22
CA GLU A 41 12.21 6.87 -1.85
C GLU A 41 12.11 6.74 -3.36
N ALA A 42 11.08 7.37 -3.94
CA ALA A 42 10.80 7.28 -5.37
C ALA A 42 10.10 8.56 -5.83
N GLY A 43 10.88 9.54 -6.25
CA GLY A 43 10.35 10.77 -6.85
C GLY A 43 9.35 11.49 -5.97
N VAL A 44 8.19 11.81 -6.54
CA VAL A 44 7.15 12.59 -5.86
C VAL A 44 6.50 11.86 -4.68
N LEU A 45 6.68 10.54 -4.58
CA LEU A 45 6.04 9.73 -3.55
C LEU A 45 6.93 9.43 -2.35
N ARG A 46 8.18 9.87 -2.37
CA ARG A 46 9.11 9.53 -1.29
C ARG A 46 8.71 10.14 0.04
N GLY A 47 9.09 9.47 1.12
CA GLY A 47 8.92 9.96 2.48
C GLY A 47 8.13 9.02 3.36
N ASN A 48 7.82 9.52 4.55
CA ASN A 48 6.97 8.81 5.50
C ASN A 48 5.65 9.53 5.61
N TYR A 49 4.58 8.76 5.60
CA TYR A 49 3.22 9.29 5.76
C TYR A 49 2.70 8.81 7.11
N ARG A 50 2.38 9.73 7.99
CA ARG A 50 1.96 9.40 9.34
C ARG A 50 0.55 9.90 9.61
N GLY A 51 -0.30 9.02 10.13
CA GLY A 51 -1.68 9.31 10.46
C GLY A 51 -2.62 9.01 9.31
N VAL A 52 -3.87 8.69 9.65
CA VAL A 52 -4.88 8.30 8.67
C VAL A 52 -5.07 9.38 7.60
N GLN A 53 -5.09 10.64 7.99
CA GLN A 53 -5.30 11.73 7.03
C GLN A 53 -4.18 11.78 5.99
N ALA A 54 -2.93 11.70 6.43
CA ALA A 54 -1.79 11.70 5.52
C ALA A 54 -1.81 10.48 4.60
N LEU A 55 -2.23 9.32 5.12
CA LEU A 55 -2.33 8.10 4.33
C LEU A 55 -3.39 8.22 3.23
N LEU A 56 -4.54 8.81 3.56
CA LEU A 56 -5.60 9.02 2.57
C LEU A 56 -5.15 10.01 1.49
N GLU A 57 -4.42 11.05 1.89
CA GLU A 57 -3.85 12.01 0.94
C GLU A 57 -2.82 11.33 0.01
N PHE A 58 -2.00 10.44 0.58
CA PHE A 58 -1.04 9.66 -0.20
C PHE A 58 -1.76 8.78 -1.24
N PHE A 59 -2.80 8.08 -0.84
CA PHE A 59 -3.59 7.27 -1.77
C PHE A 59 -4.22 8.13 -2.87
N GLY A 60 -4.72 9.31 -2.51
CA GLY A 60 -5.26 10.27 -3.47
C GLY A 60 -4.19 10.76 -4.45
N GLN A 61 -2.97 10.99 -3.97
CA GLN A 61 -1.85 11.40 -4.79
C GLN A 61 -1.49 10.31 -5.81
N LEU A 62 -1.51 9.03 -5.41
CA LEU A 62 -1.28 7.92 -6.33
C LEU A 62 -2.26 7.96 -7.50
N ALA A 63 -3.54 8.14 -7.19
CA ALA A 63 -4.58 8.22 -8.21
C ALA A 63 -4.41 9.46 -9.09
N HIS A 64 -4.13 10.61 -8.49
CA HIS A 64 -3.98 11.88 -9.21
C HIS A 64 -2.77 11.83 -10.16
N GLU A 65 -1.62 11.40 -9.67
CA GLU A 65 -0.39 11.38 -10.47
C GLU A 65 -0.46 10.40 -11.64
N THR A 66 -1.29 9.38 -11.55
CA THR A 66 -1.46 8.38 -12.60
C THR A 66 -2.74 8.60 -13.41
N GLU A 67 -3.48 9.67 -13.13
CA GLU A 67 -4.76 9.97 -13.76
C GLU A 67 -5.71 8.77 -13.73
N GLY A 68 -5.72 8.05 -12.61
CA GLY A 68 -6.58 6.91 -12.39
C GLY A 68 -6.15 5.62 -13.06
N SER A 69 -4.97 5.59 -13.69
CA SER A 69 -4.49 4.41 -14.39
C SER A 69 -3.82 3.37 -13.48
N LEU A 70 -3.52 3.73 -12.23
CA LEU A 70 -2.82 2.84 -11.33
C LEU A 70 -3.64 1.58 -11.06
N ARG A 71 -2.99 0.42 -11.18
CA ARG A 71 -3.58 -0.87 -10.86
C ARG A 71 -2.63 -1.65 -9.97
N VAL A 72 -3.17 -2.24 -8.94
CA VAL A 72 -2.42 -3.08 -8.01
C VAL A 72 -3.02 -4.48 -8.06
N GLU A 73 -2.18 -5.44 -8.42
CA GLU A 73 -2.56 -6.85 -8.48
C GLU A 73 -1.81 -7.61 -7.40
N VAL A 74 -2.53 -8.16 -6.43
CA VAL A 74 -1.92 -8.98 -5.38
C VAL A 74 -1.54 -10.33 -5.97
N LEU A 75 -0.25 -10.65 -5.94
CA LEU A 75 0.27 -11.91 -6.48
C LEU A 75 0.31 -12.98 -5.40
N THR A 76 0.67 -12.62 -4.19
CA THR A 76 0.63 -13.54 -3.05
C THR A 76 0.55 -12.74 -1.76
N MET A 77 0.03 -13.36 -0.72
CA MET A 77 -0.18 -12.73 0.58
C MET A 77 -0.01 -13.81 1.65
N ALA A 78 0.72 -13.49 2.69
CA ALA A 78 0.97 -14.43 3.79
C ALA A 78 1.00 -13.68 5.12
N ALA A 79 0.44 -14.32 6.15
CA ALA A 79 0.46 -13.79 7.50
C ALA A 79 1.46 -14.56 8.36
N SER A 80 2.16 -13.85 9.23
CA SER A 80 3.08 -14.43 10.19
C SER A 80 3.07 -13.58 11.47
N GLY A 81 2.54 -14.13 12.55
CA GLY A 81 2.40 -13.38 13.79
C GLY A 81 1.52 -12.16 13.59
N ASP A 82 2.04 -10.98 13.91
CA ASP A 82 1.34 -9.71 13.75
C ASP A 82 1.66 -9.01 12.42
N HIS A 83 2.26 -9.72 11.47
CA HIS A 83 2.62 -9.18 10.17
C HIS A 83 1.83 -9.85 9.04
N VAL A 84 1.54 -9.06 7.99
CA VAL A 84 1.06 -9.59 6.71
C VAL A 84 1.99 -9.08 5.64
N LEU A 85 2.52 -10.01 4.84
CA LEU A 85 3.40 -9.70 3.72
C LEU A 85 2.61 -9.83 2.44
N VAL A 86 2.70 -8.82 1.59
CA VAL A 86 2.01 -8.81 0.30
C VAL A 86 3.04 -8.60 -0.79
N PHE A 87 3.03 -9.48 -1.78
CA PHE A 87 3.81 -9.29 -2.99
C PHE A 87 2.83 -8.93 -4.10
N GLU A 88 3.08 -7.82 -4.77
CA GLU A 88 2.12 -7.24 -5.71
C GLU A 88 2.80 -6.76 -6.99
N ARG A 89 2.00 -6.72 -8.06
CA ARG A 89 2.37 -6.09 -9.32
C ARG A 89 1.66 -4.75 -9.41
N VAL A 90 2.39 -3.72 -9.76
CA VAL A 90 1.85 -2.36 -9.89
C VAL A 90 2.06 -1.90 -11.32
N THR A 91 0.98 -1.45 -11.94
CA THR A 91 1.02 -0.92 -13.31
C THR A 91 0.34 0.44 -13.34
N GLY A 92 0.75 1.28 -14.28
CA GLY A 92 0.15 2.59 -14.45
C GLY A 92 0.85 3.41 -15.51
N GLU A 93 0.31 4.60 -15.76
CA GLU A 93 0.87 5.55 -16.70
C GLU A 93 0.92 6.93 -16.05
N ARG A 94 1.98 7.67 -16.34
CA ARG A 94 2.18 9.01 -15.82
C ARG A 94 3.09 9.79 -16.73
N LYS A 95 2.63 10.95 -17.25
CA LYS A 95 3.44 11.83 -18.07
C LYS A 95 4.12 11.13 -19.24
N GLY A 96 3.40 10.24 -19.92
CA GLY A 96 3.92 9.48 -21.05
C GLY A 96 4.82 8.32 -20.68
N LYS A 97 5.02 8.05 -19.38
CA LYS A 97 5.80 6.91 -18.90
C LYS A 97 4.87 5.79 -18.50
N THR A 98 5.34 4.55 -18.61
CA THR A 98 4.59 3.36 -18.20
C THR A 98 5.32 2.69 -17.06
N LEU A 99 4.57 2.29 -16.04
CA LEU A 99 5.08 1.50 -14.93
C LEU A 99 4.55 0.07 -15.05
N ASP A 100 5.44 -0.90 -14.86
CA ASP A 100 5.08 -2.29 -14.70
C ASP A 100 6.17 -2.90 -13.82
N THR A 101 5.90 -2.99 -12.53
CA THR A 101 6.90 -3.43 -11.56
C THR A 101 6.24 -4.25 -10.47
N LYS A 102 7.08 -4.91 -9.68
CA LYS A 102 6.63 -5.66 -8.51
C LYS A 102 7.21 -5.02 -7.27
N GLU A 103 6.44 -5.09 -6.19
CA GLU A 103 6.90 -4.57 -4.91
C GLU A 103 6.32 -5.41 -3.78
N ALA A 104 6.91 -5.29 -2.61
CA ALA A 104 6.43 -5.95 -1.41
C ALA A 104 5.99 -4.91 -0.40
N LEU A 105 4.89 -5.18 0.26
CA LEU A 105 4.41 -4.39 1.40
C LEU A 105 4.43 -5.28 2.63
N VAL A 106 5.00 -4.76 3.71
CA VAL A 106 5.00 -5.45 5.00
C VAL A 106 4.11 -4.65 5.93
N PHE A 107 2.96 -5.23 6.28
CA PHE A 107 2.00 -4.63 7.20
C PHE A 107 2.21 -5.17 8.59
N LYS A 108 2.23 -4.29 9.57
CA LYS A 108 2.18 -4.67 10.98
C LYS A 108 0.81 -4.28 11.51
N LEU A 109 0.17 -5.21 12.21
CA LEU A 109 -1.19 -5.01 12.70
C LEU A 109 -1.28 -5.31 14.19
N ASP A 110 -2.26 -4.67 14.83
CA ASP A 110 -2.66 -4.96 16.19
C ASP A 110 -4.16 -5.25 16.16
N SER A 111 -4.54 -6.51 16.37
CA SER A 111 -5.94 -6.95 16.38
C SER A 111 -6.70 -6.53 15.12
N GLY A 112 -6.09 -6.73 13.97
CA GLY A 112 -6.71 -6.43 12.68
C GLY A 112 -6.63 -4.97 12.24
N ILE A 113 -5.93 -4.12 13.01
CA ILE A 113 -5.74 -2.69 12.69
C ILE A 113 -4.29 -2.46 12.30
N VAL A 114 -4.07 -1.85 11.14
CA VAL A 114 -2.71 -1.59 10.64
C VAL A 114 -2.07 -0.46 11.41
N THR A 115 -0.88 -0.72 11.96
CA THR A 115 -0.10 0.28 12.71
C THR A 115 1.10 0.79 11.93
N GLU A 116 1.64 -0.03 11.02
CA GLU A 116 2.83 0.33 10.25
C GLU A 116 2.84 -0.41 8.93
N VAL A 117 3.30 0.25 7.89
CA VAL A 117 3.52 -0.36 6.57
C VAL A 117 4.90 0.01 6.09
N THR A 118 5.62 -0.95 5.56
CA THR A 118 6.92 -0.73 4.92
C THR A 118 6.83 -1.21 3.48
N GLU A 119 7.20 -0.33 2.54
CA GLU A 119 7.24 -0.66 1.13
C GLU A 119 8.65 -1.00 0.68
N LEU A 120 8.79 -2.07 -0.08
CA LEU A 120 10.07 -2.52 -0.65
C LEU A 120 9.91 -2.65 -2.16
N GLN A 121 10.79 -1.99 -2.91
CA GLN A 121 10.77 -2.03 -4.37
C GLN A 121 11.67 -3.14 -4.90
N SER A 122 11.19 -3.91 -5.86
CA SER A 122 12.02 -4.92 -6.54
C SER A 122 12.97 -4.29 -7.55
N ASP A 123 12.57 -3.15 -8.12
CA ASP A 123 13.34 -2.42 -9.12
C ASP A 123 13.25 -0.92 -8.81
N TYR A 124 14.07 -0.49 -7.88
CA TYR A 124 14.07 0.89 -7.42
C TYR A 124 14.32 1.89 -8.55
N PRO A 125 15.32 1.71 -9.44
CA PRO A 125 15.54 2.66 -10.53
C PRO A 125 14.32 2.85 -11.44
N THR A 126 13.62 1.76 -11.77
CA THR A 126 12.42 1.84 -12.60
C THR A 126 11.32 2.65 -11.89
N ALA A 127 11.08 2.36 -10.61
CA ALA A 127 10.09 3.10 -9.83
C ALA A 127 10.47 4.59 -9.72
N ALA A 128 11.71 4.88 -9.41
CA ALA A 128 12.18 6.26 -9.26
C ALA A 128 12.02 7.05 -10.56
N GLN A 129 12.31 6.44 -11.71
CA GLN A 129 12.16 7.09 -13.01
C GLN A 129 10.70 7.39 -13.30
N PHE A 130 9.81 6.44 -13.02
CA PHE A 130 8.38 6.63 -13.25
C PHE A 130 7.81 7.79 -12.43
N TRP A 131 8.18 7.86 -11.15
CA TRP A 131 7.66 8.86 -10.23
C TRP A 131 8.46 10.17 -10.22
N SER A 132 9.46 10.27 -11.06
CA SER A 132 10.29 11.48 -11.15
C SER A 132 9.55 12.70 -11.69
#